data_58c37b9c29a27a49eacb93766b2ec026
#
_entry.id   58c37b9c29a27a49eacb93766b2ec026
#
_cell.length_a   1.000
_cell.length_b   1.000
_cell.length_c   1.000
_cell.angle_alpha   90.00
_cell.angle_beta   90.00
_cell.angle_gamma   90.00
#
_symmetry.space_group_name_H-M   'P 1'
#
loop_
_entity.id
_entity.type
_entity.pdbx_description
1 polymer ?
#
loop_
_entity_poly.entity_id
_entity_poly.type
_entity_poly.pdbx_seq_one_letter_code
_entity_poly.pdbx_strand_id
1 'polypeptide(L)'
;MLDIKFIAENTDWVKKSLARKGFEPEKIDELLNVYYEMNKLKTSSQALAEEKNKLSNSIKSASAEERPAIIAKSKAVGEEFKVEQEKLAAIEAQFNDMILRMPNYPSNDSPDGPDDSANVVRRKVGEIPHFDFEPKDHVELMELRS
;
A
#
# COMPACT_ATOMS: atom_id res chain seq x y z
N MET A 1 8.31 5.69 0.34
CA MET A 1 7.02 5.02 0.12
C MET A 1 6.13 5.97 -0.69
N LEU A 2 5.45 5.49 -1.71
CA LEU A 2 4.60 6.32 -2.56
C LEU A 2 3.34 6.77 -1.81
N ASP A 3 2.91 8.02 -2.03
CA ASP A 3 1.67 8.52 -1.45
C ASP A 3 0.48 8.12 -2.35
N ILE A 4 -0.44 7.33 -1.79
CA ILE A 4 -1.62 6.84 -2.52
C ILE A 4 -2.57 7.99 -2.95
N LYS A 5 -2.64 9.08 -2.19
CA LYS A 5 -3.45 10.23 -2.57
C LYS A 5 -2.88 10.91 -3.81
N PHE A 6 -1.55 11.09 -3.84
CA PHE A 6 -0.87 11.60 -5.02
C PHE A 6 -1.09 10.70 -6.24
N ILE A 7 -1.04 9.37 -6.08
CA ILE A 7 -1.32 8.42 -7.16
C ILE A 7 -2.75 8.60 -7.68
N ALA A 8 -3.73 8.72 -6.80
CA ALA A 8 -5.14 8.89 -7.17
C ALA A 8 -5.40 10.22 -7.90
N GLU A 9 -4.76 11.30 -7.46
CA GLU A 9 -4.92 12.63 -8.07
C GLU A 9 -4.15 12.79 -9.39
N ASN A 10 -3.07 11.99 -9.59
CA ASN A 10 -2.17 12.12 -10.73
C ASN A 10 -2.00 10.81 -11.51
N THR A 11 -3.07 10.01 -11.62
CA THR A 11 -3.02 8.63 -12.14
C THR A 11 -2.33 8.52 -13.50
N ASP A 12 -2.64 9.38 -14.46
CA ASP A 12 -2.06 9.35 -15.81
C ASP A 12 -0.55 9.64 -15.81
N TRP A 13 -0.14 10.61 -15.01
CA TRP A 13 1.28 10.93 -14.85
C TRP A 13 2.04 9.76 -14.20
N VAL A 14 1.45 9.17 -13.17
CA VAL A 14 2.02 8.01 -12.46
C VAL A 14 2.18 6.82 -13.41
N LYS A 15 1.16 6.50 -14.19
CA LYS A 15 1.20 5.42 -15.19
C LYS A 15 2.34 5.64 -16.19
N LYS A 16 2.43 6.84 -16.78
CA LYS A 16 3.50 7.19 -17.71
C LYS A 16 4.88 7.12 -17.08
N SER A 17 5.00 7.62 -15.84
CA SER A 17 6.27 7.66 -15.12
C SER A 17 6.78 6.25 -14.76
N LEU A 18 5.90 5.37 -14.29
CA LEU A 18 6.27 4.01 -13.90
C LEU A 18 6.44 3.08 -15.10
N ALA A 19 5.75 3.33 -16.22
CA ALA A 19 5.98 2.62 -17.47
C ALA A 19 7.43 2.75 -17.97
N ARG A 20 8.12 3.87 -17.69
CA ARG A 20 9.55 4.06 -17.96
C ARG A 20 10.46 3.05 -17.22
N LYS A 21 9.97 2.44 -16.16
CA LYS A 21 10.61 1.36 -15.40
C LYS A 21 10.07 -0.03 -15.73
N GLY A 22 9.31 -0.16 -16.80
CA GLY A 22 8.68 -1.42 -17.19
C GLY A 22 7.53 -1.87 -16.27
N PHE A 23 6.99 -0.96 -15.44
CA PHE A 23 5.86 -1.29 -14.58
C PHE A 23 4.55 -1.22 -15.36
N GLU A 24 3.70 -2.23 -15.21
CA GLU A 24 2.44 -2.36 -15.91
C GLU A 24 1.42 -1.31 -15.43
N PRO A 25 0.91 -0.43 -16.31
CA PRO A 25 -0.03 0.64 -15.92
C PRO A 25 -1.32 0.12 -15.28
N GLU A 26 -1.77 -1.07 -15.66
CA GLU A 26 -2.99 -1.73 -15.17
C GLU A 26 -2.92 -2.00 -13.67
N LYS A 27 -1.73 -2.30 -13.14
CA LYS A 27 -1.50 -2.51 -11.70
C LYS A 27 -1.80 -1.26 -10.85
N ILE A 28 -1.72 -0.08 -11.47
CA ILE A 28 -2.09 1.17 -10.80
C ILE A 28 -3.61 1.28 -10.65
N ASP A 29 -4.36 0.85 -11.68
CA ASP A 29 -5.82 0.81 -11.59
C ASP A 29 -6.29 -0.22 -10.55
N GLU A 30 -5.66 -1.39 -10.53
CA GLU A 30 -5.94 -2.41 -9.52
C GLU A 30 -5.68 -1.88 -8.09
N LEU A 31 -4.54 -1.21 -7.86
CA LEU A 31 -4.23 -0.60 -6.58
C LEU A 31 -5.26 0.46 -6.17
N LEU A 32 -5.68 1.32 -7.10
CA LEU A 32 -6.68 2.34 -6.84
C LEU A 32 -8.05 1.73 -6.53
N ASN A 33 -8.45 0.67 -7.22
CA ASN A 33 -9.69 -0.06 -6.93
C ASN A 33 -9.67 -0.63 -5.50
N VAL A 34 -8.58 -1.28 -5.11
CA VAL A 34 -8.40 -1.80 -3.74
C VAL A 34 -8.41 -0.66 -2.72
N TYR A 35 -7.78 0.47 -3.02
CA TYR A 35 -7.78 1.64 -2.16
C TYR A 35 -9.19 2.23 -1.95
N TYR A 36 -9.99 2.35 -3.00
CA TYR A 36 -11.36 2.87 -2.88
C TYR A 36 -12.27 1.89 -2.15
N GLU A 37 -12.14 0.60 -2.39
CA GLU A 37 -12.87 -0.43 -1.66
C GLU A 37 -12.51 -0.43 -0.16
N MET A 38 -11.22 -0.35 0.16
CA MET A 38 -10.75 -0.21 1.54
C MET A 38 -11.35 1.00 2.24
N ASN A 39 -11.40 2.17 1.58
CA ASN A 39 -11.99 3.38 2.15
C ASN A 39 -13.51 3.23 2.36
N LYS A 40 -14.21 2.56 1.45
CA LYS A 40 -15.64 2.26 1.60
C LYS A 40 -15.88 1.36 2.82
N LEU A 41 -15.09 0.30 2.98
CA LEU A 41 -15.17 -0.60 4.13
C LEU A 41 -14.82 0.12 5.45
N LYS A 42 -13.83 1.02 5.45
CA LYS A 42 -13.53 1.87 6.62
C LYS A 42 -14.72 2.71 7.05
N THR A 43 -15.36 3.37 6.09
CA THR A 43 -16.51 4.22 6.37
C THR A 43 -17.70 3.40 6.87
N SER A 44 -18.00 2.26 6.26
CA SER A 44 -19.05 1.33 6.68
C SER A 44 -18.80 0.78 8.08
N SER A 45 -17.61 0.30 8.33
CA SER A 45 -17.20 -0.23 9.64
C SER A 45 -17.30 0.83 10.75
N GLN A 46 -16.89 2.07 10.44
CA GLN A 46 -17.02 3.18 11.39
C GLN A 46 -18.49 3.49 11.71
N ALA A 47 -19.38 3.49 10.71
CA ALA A 47 -20.81 3.70 10.92
C ALA A 47 -21.42 2.59 11.80
N LEU A 48 -21.06 1.31 11.57
CA LEU A 48 -21.50 0.19 12.41
C LEU A 48 -20.98 0.31 13.86
N ALA A 49 -19.74 0.77 14.05
CA ALA A 49 -19.19 1.01 15.38
C ALA A 49 -19.95 2.11 16.13
N GLU A 50 -20.30 3.19 15.44
CA GLU A 50 -21.12 4.27 16.00
C GLU A 50 -22.53 3.79 16.36
N GLU A 51 -23.19 3.00 15.49
CA GLU A 51 -24.51 2.45 15.75
C GLU A 51 -24.47 1.50 16.96
N LYS A 52 -23.48 0.61 17.04
CA LYS A 52 -23.26 -0.27 18.17
C LYS A 52 -23.11 0.52 19.49
N ASN A 53 -22.33 1.62 19.47
CA ASN A 53 -22.16 2.48 20.65
C ASN A 53 -23.46 3.18 21.05
N LYS A 54 -24.24 3.69 20.08
CA LYS A 54 -25.56 4.30 20.32
C LYS A 54 -26.53 3.30 20.96
N LEU A 55 -26.60 2.08 20.41
CA LEU A 55 -27.44 1.00 20.97
C LEU A 55 -27.02 0.62 22.38
N SER A 56 -25.71 0.48 22.63
CA SER A 56 -25.19 0.16 23.97
C SER A 56 -25.55 1.24 25.00
N ASN A 57 -25.50 2.50 24.60
CA ASN A 57 -25.90 3.61 25.48
C ASN A 57 -27.43 3.66 25.71
N SER A 58 -28.23 3.36 24.69
CA SER A 58 -29.71 3.35 24.84
C SER A 58 -30.22 2.24 25.74
N ILE A 59 -29.49 1.12 25.89
CA ILE A 59 -29.85 0.05 26.87
C ILE A 59 -29.91 0.58 28.30
N LYS A 60 -29.07 1.56 28.64
CA LYS A 60 -29.00 2.11 30.01
C LYS A 60 -30.27 2.90 30.40
N SER A 61 -30.90 3.55 29.44
CA SER A 61 -32.09 4.40 29.60
C SER A 61 -33.40 3.72 29.18
N ALA A 62 -33.34 2.51 28.60
CA ALA A 62 -34.50 1.81 28.11
C ALA A 62 -35.35 1.19 29.22
N SER A 63 -36.67 1.12 29.00
CA SER A 63 -37.60 0.41 29.81
C SER A 63 -37.36 -1.10 29.80
N ALA A 64 -37.93 -1.81 30.79
CA ALA A 64 -37.81 -3.27 30.86
C ALA A 64 -38.38 -3.99 29.62
N GLU A 65 -39.39 -3.41 28.99
CA GLU A 65 -40.05 -3.98 27.81
C GLU A 65 -39.23 -3.78 26.54
N GLU A 66 -38.52 -2.63 26.42
CA GLU A 66 -37.72 -2.27 25.23
C GLU A 66 -36.32 -2.92 25.22
N ARG A 67 -35.76 -3.19 26.38
CA ARG A 67 -34.41 -3.76 26.51
C ARG A 67 -34.14 -4.99 25.64
N PRO A 68 -35.01 -6.01 25.61
CA PRO A 68 -34.76 -7.22 24.84
C PRO A 68 -34.60 -6.93 23.34
N ALA A 69 -35.42 -6.03 22.79
CA ALA A 69 -35.35 -5.65 21.37
C ALA A 69 -34.04 -4.90 21.05
N ILE A 70 -33.62 -3.97 21.92
CA ILE A 70 -32.37 -3.21 21.74
C ILE A 70 -31.15 -4.15 21.86
N ILE A 71 -31.17 -5.10 22.79
CA ILE A 71 -30.12 -6.10 22.94
C ILE A 71 -30.01 -6.98 21.70
N ALA A 72 -31.15 -7.46 21.15
CA ALA A 72 -31.15 -8.24 19.93
C ALA A 72 -30.58 -7.46 18.73
N LYS A 73 -30.99 -6.19 18.58
CA LYS A 73 -30.44 -5.30 17.54
C LYS A 73 -28.95 -5.06 17.73
N SER A 74 -28.50 -4.78 18.96
CA SER A 74 -27.08 -4.54 19.27
C SER A 74 -26.23 -5.78 18.96
N LYS A 75 -26.76 -6.98 19.19
CA LYS A 75 -26.08 -8.23 18.84
C LYS A 75 -25.95 -8.38 17.30
N ALA A 76 -27.02 -8.12 16.56
CA ALA A 76 -27.00 -8.20 15.10
C ALA A 76 -25.99 -7.22 14.50
N VAL A 77 -26.00 -5.94 14.92
CA VAL A 77 -25.01 -4.93 14.49
C VAL A 77 -23.59 -5.33 14.92
N GLY A 78 -23.44 -5.98 16.07
CA GLY A 78 -22.15 -6.50 16.52
C GLY A 78 -21.58 -7.59 15.61
N GLU A 79 -22.41 -8.49 15.12
CA GLU A 79 -21.99 -9.53 14.17
C GLU A 79 -21.67 -8.93 12.79
N GLU A 80 -22.48 -8.01 12.30
CA GLU A 80 -22.20 -7.28 11.05
C GLU A 80 -20.88 -6.52 11.14
N PHE A 81 -20.62 -5.81 12.24
CA PHE A 81 -19.38 -5.09 12.48
C PHE A 81 -18.17 -6.04 12.45
N LYS A 82 -18.29 -7.23 13.05
CA LYS A 82 -17.20 -8.22 13.06
C LYS A 82 -16.88 -8.71 11.66
N VAL A 83 -17.89 -9.06 10.85
CA VAL A 83 -17.72 -9.48 9.46
C VAL A 83 -17.07 -8.38 8.63
N GLU A 84 -17.49 -7.11 8.83
CA GLU A 84 -16.94 -5.96 8.10
C GLU A 84 -15.48 -5.70 8.49
N GLN A 85 -15.11 -5.88 9.77
CA GLN A 85 -13.72 -5.78 10.24
C GLN A 85 -12.82 -6.87 9.65
N GLU A 86 -13.31 -8.09 9.51
CA GLU A 86 -12.57 -9.18 8.87
C GLU A 86 -12.29 -8.87 7.39
N LYS A 87 -13.29 -8.35 6.66
CA LYS A 87 -13.11 -7.88 5.27
C LYS A 87 -12.13 -6.73 5.17
N LEU A 88 -12.24 -5.75 6.08
CA LEU A 88 -11.34 -4.61 6.13
C LEU A 88 -9.89 -5.05 6.36
N ALA A 89 -9.64 -5.95 7.30
CA ALA A 89 -8.30 -6.47 7.57
C ALA A 89 -7.71 -7.18 6.34
N ALA A 90 -8.53 -7.97 5.61
CA ALA A 90 -8.08 -8.65 4.39
C ALA A 90 -7.70 -7.66 3.29
N ILE A 91 -8.52 -6.63 3.03
CA ILE A 91 -8.24 -5.65 1.97
C ILE A 91 -7.09 -4.71 2.35
N GLU A 92 -6.90 -4.40 3.63
CA GLU A 92 -5.73 -3.65 4.11
C GLU A 92 -4.42 -4.42 3.89
N ALA A 93 -4.42 -5.73 4.13
CA ALA A 93 -3.28 -6.58 3.84
C ALA A 93 -2.96 -6.61 2.34
N GLN A 94 -3.98 -6.74 1.49
CA GLN A 94 -3.84 -6.70 0.04
C GLN A 94 -3.30 -5.34 -0.44
N PHE A 95 -3.86 -4.23 0.04
CA PHE A 95 -3.40 -2.89 -0.28
C PHE A 95 -1.93 -2.68 0.09
N ASN A 96 -1.53 -3.10 1.29
CA ASN A 96 -0.16 -2.97 1.77
C ASN A 96 0.83 -3.79 0.92
N ASP A 97 0.48 -5.02 0.54
CA ASP A 97 1.32 -5.83 -0.35
C ASP A 97 1.50 -5.15 -1.72
N MET A 98 0.41 -4.65 -2.30
CA MET A 98 0.45 -4.00 -3.61
C MET A 98 1.28 -2.72 -3.61
N ILE A 99 1.08 -1.82 -2.64
CA ILE A 99 1.79 -0.53 -2.59
C ILE A 99 3.28 -0.70 -2.28
N LEU A 100 3.67 -1.72 -1.51
CA LEU A 100 5.06 -2.02 -1.22
C LEU A 100 5.82 -2.56 -2.44
N ARG A 101 5.13 -3.19 -3.39
CA ARG A 101 5.71 -3.70 -4.64
C ARG A 101 5.84 -2.63 -5.73
N MET A 102 5.24 -1.48 -5.55
CA MET A 102 5.34 -0.41 -6.53
C MET A 102 6.74 0.24 -6.53
N PRO A 103 7.38 0.39 -7.68
CA PRO A 103 8.65 1.09 -7.79
C PRO A 103 8.47 2.60 -7.56
N ASN A 104 9.51 3.25 -7.06
CA ASN A 104 9.53 4.72 -6.99
C ASN A 104 9.59 5.34 -8.38
N TYR A 105 9.11 6.59 -8.51
CA TYR A 105 9.21 7.36 -9.75
C TYR A 105 10.68 7.55 -10.16
N PRO A 106 11.02 7.37 -11.46
CA PRO A 106 12.33 7.73 -11.96
C PRO A 106 12.50 9.25 -11.94
N SER A 107 13.72 9.72 -11.78
CA SER A 107 14.05 11.13 -12.02
C SER A 107 13.78 11.49 -13.47
N ASN A 108 13.39 12.74 -13.74
CA ASN A 108 13.24 13.24 -15.12
C ASN A 108 14.54 13.16 -15.91
N ASP A 109 15.66 13.19 -15.23
CA ASP A 109 17.01 13.11 -15.84
C ASP A 109 17.49 11.69 -16.07
N SER A 110 16.78 10.67 -15.57
CA SER A 110 17.15 9.27 -15.80
C SER A 110 16.87 8.90 -17.25
N PRO A 111 17.81 8.24 -17.94
CA PRO A 111 17.55 7.71 -19.28
C PRO A 111 16.49 6.62 -19.22
N ASP A 112 15.73 6.45 -20.29
CA ASP A 112 14.82 5.34 -20.47
C ASP A 112 15.59 4.14 -21.03
N GLY A 113 15.37 2.96 -20.44
CA GLY A 113 16.03 1.74 -20.89
C GLY A 113 15.60 0.51 -20.10
N PRO A 114 15.82 -0.69 -20.66
CA PRO A 114 15.42 -1.95 -20.03
C PRO A 114 16.31 -2.34 -18.85
N ASP A 115 17.58 -1.91 -18.85
CA ASP A 115 18.58 -2.27 -17.85
C ASP A 115 19.71 -1.21 -17.77
N ASP A 116 20.81 -1.54 -17.11
CA ASP A 116 21.95 -0.66 -16.90
C ASP A 116 22.75 -0.34 -18.14
N SER A 117 22.57 -1.07 -19.25
CA SER A 117 23.20 -0.76 -20.55
C SER A 117 22.76 0.59 -21.10
N ALA A 118 21.57 1.07 -20.72
CA ALA A 118 21.06 2.39 -21.08
C ALA A 118 21.58 3.53 -20.19
N ASN A 119 22.37 3.24 -19.15
CA ASN A 119 22.90 4.25 -18.26
C ASN A 119 23.90 5.18 -18.96
N VAL A 120 23.76 6.48 -18.68
CA VAL A 120 24.63 7.51 -19.25
C VAL A 120 25.54 8.06 -18.15
N VAL A 121 26.86 7.99 -18.37
CA VAL A 121 27.84 8.59 -17.47
C VAL A 121 27.73 10.11 -17.53
N ARG A 122 27.23 10.75 -16.51
CA ARG A 122 27.11 12.22 -16.45
C ARG A 122 28.39 12.92 -16.10
N ARG A 123 29.21 12.33 -15.22
CA ARG A 123 30.44 12.92 -14.72
C ARG A 123 31.40 11.85 -14.22
N LYS A 124 32.65 11.98 -14.55
CA LYS A 124 33.75 11.22 -13.93
C LYS A 124 34.50 12.16 -12.98
N VAL A 125 34.81 11.69 -11.78
CA VAL A 125 35.57 12.43 -10.78
C VAL A 125 36.72 11.56 -10.29
N GLY A 126 37.94 12.08 -10.39
CA GLY A 126 39.17 11.36 -10.11
C GLY A 126 39.57 10.39 -11.24
N GLU A 127 40.66 9.70 -11.02
CA GLU A 127 41.20 8.68 -11.92
C GLU A 127 40.81 7.29 -11.43
N ILE A 128 40.44 6.42 -12.35
CA ILE A 128 40.17 5.01 -12.03
C ILE A 128 41.52 4.34 -11.81
N PRO A 129 41.81 3.77 -10.62
CA PRO A 129 43.06 3.09 -10.36
C PRO A 129 43.24 1.90 -11.32
N HIS A 130 44.44 1.77 -11.85
CA HIS A 130 44.83 0.61 -12.62
C HIS A 130 45.50 -0.40 -11.71
N PHE A 131 44.94 -1.61 -11.65
CA PHE A 131 45.54 -2.71 -10.88
C PHE A 131 46.34 -3.63 -11.82
N ASP A 132 47.48 -4.11 -11.37
CA ASP A 132 48.31 -5.10 -12.06
C ASP A 132 47.89 -6.55 -11.71
N PHE A 133 46.82 -6.70 -10.97
CA PHE A 133 46.16 -7.95 -10.58
C PHE A 133 44.67 -7.91 -10.89
N GLU A 134 44.04 -9.06 -10.95
CA GLU A 134 42.57 -9.16 -11.10
C GLU A 134 41.86 -8.80 -9.78
N PRO A 135 41.14 -7.67 -9.72
CA PRO A 135 40.47 -7.27 -8.49
C PRO A 135 39.28 -8.15 -8.21
N LYS A 136 39.18 -8.62 -6.96
CA LYS A 136 38.05 -9.43 -6.48
C LYS A 136 36.88 -8.54 -6.09
N ASP A 137 35.68 -9.02 -6.33
CA ASP A 137 34.48 -8.34 -5.87
C ASP A 137 34.28 -8.52 -4.35
N HIS A 138 33.25 -7.86 -3.81
CA HIS A 138 33.00 -7.87 -2.36
C HIS A 138 32.56 -9.26 -1.84
N VAL A 139 31.92 -10.09 -2.65
CA VAL A 139 31.52 -11.45 -2.28
C VAL A 139 32.76 -12.34 -2.19
N GLU A 140 33.61 -12.32 -3.22
CA GLU A 140 34.87 -13.07 -3.25
C GLU A 140 35.80 -12.68 -2.09
N LEU A 141 35.85 -11.36 -1.74
CA LEU A 141 36.63 -10.91 -0.59
C LEU A 141 36.07 -11.34 0.75
N MET A 142 34.75 -11.48 0.88
CA MET A 142 34.11 -12.00 2.08
C MET A 142 34.38 -13.50 2.26
N GLU A 143 34.35 -14.30 1.18
CA GLU A 143 34.63 -15.72 1.20
C GLU A 143 36.07 -16.03 1.62
N LEU A 144 37.04 -15.16 1.30
CA LEU A 144 38.42 -15.30 1.73
C LEU A 144 38.64 -15.08 3.25
N ARG A 145 37.63 -14.51 3.94
CA ARG A 145 37.69 -14.22 5.38
C ARG A 145 36.90 -15.16 6.26
N SER A 146 36.11 -16.04 5.66
CA SER A 146 35.35 -17.08 6.35
C SER A 146 36.12 -18.37 6.44
#